data_3b585c24fbaac467d24799fe1e3ea5a6
#
_entry.id   3b585c24fbaac467d24799fe1e3ea5a6
#
_cell.length_a   1.000
_cell.length_b   1.000
_cell.length_c   1.000
_cell.angle_alpha   90.00
_cell.angle_beta   90.00
_cell.angle_gamma   90.00
#
_symmetry.space_group_name_H-M   'P 1'
#
loop_
_entity.id
_entity.type
_entity.pdbx_description
1 polymer ?
#
loop_
_entity_poly.entity_id
_entity_poly.type
_entity_poly.pdbx_seq_one_letter_code
_entity_poly.pdbx_strand_id
1 'polypeptide(L)'
;MQDVELVDVATDLPLAPGAADPAADAEHARRTARRRRLVRRWWPLPVAVAAAVVGTQLVLDAREHDRVAARQEVPGVLRTVEPGLPAARRYDQTVASVLLSGVVVGDLRVGVASPPWDGARELAALDQDGERVWTTSLEDADRTEPDAGMDYPTCTADAEPVAVVRCLVLDRTAAAAPDDSGSWDPAAPTAARLLALDAVTGELRAAREVAPMSGWGGAGDVQVLASVTDDTMRVTAWDTAADRDGPDDPAATPLWRTDVALDGGGSTQQAYYPPSITVTPERVLVQGDLGSWSFGAADGRLQAAERDYLTVSRTGYLVTATGDGVRLLDDTGATVVDLPGSPLYLTVDDGTVPGVELVTTAGADGRAIAAVDVASGAEVWSSPHPLWPESSVVLLEGVLYGTDQDAAWAVDAATGREVWRTVLDASGESSVMTDGRFLLLVARPDDLEAVGLTVGAPAGEAGPAPDDGSARALAALDLGTGAPVWATRLPASVHGVWSWQQDLLGYGDVDVAVLN
;
A
#
# COMPACT_ATOMS: atom_id res chain seq x y z
N MET A 1 4.14 35.17 23.66
CA MET A 1 4.75 35.11 25.01
C MET A 1 4.88 36.55 25.51
N GLN A 2 4.03 36.96 26.44
CA GLN A 2 4.09 38.31 27.04
C GLN A 2 5.02 38.20 28.26
N ASP A 3 6.08 38.99 28.22
CA ASP A 3 7.00 39.17 29.35
C ASP A 3 6.25 39.93 30.47
N VAL A 4 6.11 39.27 31.60
CA VAL A 4 5.61 39.91 32.83
C VAL A 4 6.83 40.41 33.60
N GLU A 5 7.04 41.71 33.54
CA GLU A 5 8.05 42.43 34.30
C GLU A 5 7.61 42.54 35.76
N LEU A 6 8.27 41.82 36.67
CA LEU A 6 8.09 41.94 38.10
C LEU A 6 8.84 43.17 38.59
N VAL A 7 8.11 44.24 38.86
CA VAL A 7 8.66 45.43 39.49
C VAL A 7 8.77 45.18 40.98
N ASP A 8 10.00 45.01 41.46
CA ASP A 8 10.37 44.97 42.88
C ASP A 8 10.28 46.41 43.46
N VAL A 9 9.16 46.69 44.13
CA VAL A 9 9.06 47.92 44.94
C VAL A 9 9.63 47.62 46.34
N ALA A 10 10.92 47.80 46.48
CA ALA A 10 11.54 47.85 47.79
C ALA A 10 11.19 49.16 48.52
N THR A 11 10.24 49.09 49.40
CA THR A 11 9.94 50.21 50.32
C THR A 11 10.67 49.88 51.62
N ASP A 12 11.91 50.35 51.76
CA ASP A 12 12.64 50.41 53.03
C ASP A 12 12.01 51.46 53.95
N LEU A 13 11.15 50.99 54.86
CA LEU A 13 10.81 51.74 56.06
C LEU A 13 11.44 51.07 57.28
N PRO A 14 12.24 51.77 58.06
CA PRO A 14 12.79 51.22 59.29
C PRO A 14 11.71 51.09 60.36
N LEU A 15 11.21 49.85 60.53
CA LEU A 15 10.31 49.54 61.66
C LEU A 15 11.17 49.42 62.92
N ALA A 16 10.89 50.26 63.87
CA ALA A 16 11.41 50.15 65.22
C ALA A 16 11.14 48.77 65.83
N PRO A 17 12.04 48.19 66.61
CA PRO A 17 11.85 46.87 67.22
C PRO A 17 10.73 46.98 68.28
N GLY A 18 9.51 46.72 67.83
CA GLY A 18 8.40 46.53 68.78
C GLY A 18 8.60 45.23 69.52
N ALA A 19 8.48 45.27 70.86
CA ALA A 19 8.60 44.10 71.72
C ALA A 19 7.68 42.98 71.19
N ALA A 20 8.31 41.83 70.78
CA ALA A 20 7.59 40.65 70.29
C ALA A 20 6.60 40.19 71.40
N ASP A 21 5.33 40.20 71.12
CA ASP A 21 4.30 39.65 72.01
C ASP A 21 4.41 38.11 71.98
N PRO A 22 4.92 37.48 73.05
CA PRO A 22 5.14 36.03 73.10
C PRO A 22 3.83 35.22 72.93
N ALA A 23 2.68 35.85 73.18
CA ALA A 23 1.36 35.23 72.97
C ALA A 23 1.02 35.15 71.50
N ALA A 24 1.35 36.18 70.71
CA ALA A 24 1.13 36.19 69.26
C ALA A 24 2.01 35.17 68.53
N ASP A 25 3.27 35.05 68.94
CA ASP A 25 4.22 34.07 68.40
C ASP A 25 3.81 32.63 68.72
N ALA A 26 3.30 32.37 69.95
CA ALA A 26 2.81 31.04 70.33
C ALA A 26 1.53 30.67 69.55
N GLU A 27 0.67 31.63 69.27
CA GLU A 27 -0.55 31.39 68.46
C GLU A 27 -0.20 31.14 66.97
N HIS A 28 0.74 31.88 66.41
CA HIS A 28 1.26 31.67 65.06
C HIS A 28 1.92 30.31 64.92
N ALA A 29 2.74 29.90 65.87
CA ALA A 29 3.37 28.58 65.93
C ALA A 29 2.30 27.43 65.99
N ARG A 30 1.24 27.61 66.79
CA ARG A 30 0.12 26.63 66.87
C ARG A 30 -0.66 26.55 65.54
N ARG A 31 -0.95 27.66 64.87
CA ARG A 31 -1.62 27.71 63.56
C ARG A 31 -0.75 27.02 62.49
N THR A 32 0.56 27.32 62.49
CA THR A 32 1.52 26.72 61.55
C THR A 32 1.67 25.19 61.75
N ALA A 33 1.75 24.77 63.03
CA ALA A 33 1.82 23.35 63.38
C ALA A 33 0.53 22.58 62.99
N ARG A 34 -0.66 23.21 63.17
CA ARG A 34 -1.95 22.63 62.76
C ARG A 34 -2.05 22.54 61.26
N ARG A 35 -1.59 23.55 60.51
CA ARG A 35 -1.56 23.59 59.05
C ARG A 35 -0.60 22.53 58.50
N ARG A 36 0.59 22.36 59.09
CA ARG A 36 1.56 21.30 58.73
C ARG A 36 1.00 19.89 59.00
N ARG A 37 0.25 19.66 60.07
CA ARG A 37 -0.41 18.37 60.36
C ARG A 37 -1.53 18.07 59.35
N LEU A 38 -2.35 19.07 58.98
CA LEU A 38 -3.39 18.92 57.96
C LEU A 38 -2.78 18.65 56.60
N VAL A 39 -1.77 19.41 56.16
CA VAL A 39 -1.07 19.16 54.88
C VAL A 39 -0.46 17.77 54.86
N ARG A 40 0.24 17.36 55.93
CA ARG A 40 0.86 16.03 56.01
C ARG A 40 -0.17 14.87 56.01
N ARG A 41 -1.38 15.12 56.54
CA ARG A 41 -2.49 14.13 56.53
C ARG A 41 -3.16 14.00 55.18
N TRP A 42 -3.25 15.10 54.43
CA TRP A 42 -3.95 15.13 53.12
C TRP A 42 -3.02 15.04 51.92
N TRP A 43 -1.69 15.17 52.12
CA TRP A 43 -0.69 15.04 51.07
C TRP A 43 -0.73 13.72 50.26
N PRO A 44 -1.04 12.57 50.89
CA PRO A 44 -1.09 11.33 50.11
C PRO A 44 -2.22 11.29 49.07
N LEU A 45 -3.29 12.07 49.31
CA LEU A 45 -4.47 12.07 48.43
C LEU A 45 -4.19 12.63 47.02
N PRO A 46 -3.60 13.83 46.87
CA PRO A 46 -3.22 14.34 45.54
C PRO A 46 -2.17 13.47 44.87
N VAL A 47 -1.25 12.85 45.64
CA VAL A 47 -0.27 11.88 45.08
C VAL A 47 -0.96 10.63 44.57
N ALA A 48 -1.93 10.10 45.31
CA ALA A 48 -2.70 8.93 44.88
C ALA A 48 -3.54 9.23 43.63
N VAL A 49 -4.15 10.41 43.55
CA VAL A 49 -4.89 10.85 42.37
C VAL A 49 -3.97 11.02 41.17
N ALA A 50 -2.82 11.68 41.35
CA ALA A 50 -1.83 11.83 40.29
C ALA A 50 -1.29 10.46 39.80
N ALA A 51 -1.00 9.56 40.71
CA ALA A 51 -0.57 8.20 40.36
C ALA A 51 -1.67 7.42 39.62
N ALA A 52 -2.93 7.57 40.02
CA ALA A 52 -4.06 6.95 39.32
C ALA A 52 -4.23 7.52 37.91
N VAL A 53 -4.13 8.84 37.74
CA VAL A 53 -4.20 9.48 36.42
C VAL A 53 -3.06 9.01 35.52
N VAL A 54 -1.81 9.04 36.02
CA VAL A 54 -0.63 8.56 35.26
C VAL A 54 -0.78 7.06 34.93
N GLY A 55 -1.22 6.24 35.90
CA GLY A 55 -1.44 4.82 35.66
C GLY A 55 -2.52 4.56 34.60
N THR A 56 -3.60 5.34 34.63
CA THR A 56 -4.65 5.26 33.59
C THR A 56 -4.13 5.67 32.22
N GLN A 57 -3.37 6.76 32.15
CA GLN A 57 -2.75 7.21 30.89
C GLN A 57 -1.83 6.12 30.30
N LEU A 58 -0.93 5.56 31.11
CA LEU A 58 -0.02 4.50 30.66
C LEU A 58 -0.78 3.27 30.12
N VAL A 59 -1.90 2.89 30.73
CA VAL A 59 -2.74 1.78 30.26
C VAL A 59 -3.44 2.15 28.95
N LEU A 60 -3.92 3.38 28.81
CA LEU A 60 -4.57 3.83 27.57
C LEU A 60 -3.56 3.91 26.43
N ASP A 61 -2.38 4.48 26.71
CA ASP A 61 -1.30 4.59 25.72
C ASP A 61 -0.82 3.19 25.26
N ALA A 62 -0.66 2.24 26.19
CA ALA A 62 -0.30 0.87 25.85
C ALA A 62 -1.36 0.21 24.95
N ARG A 63 -2.65 0.34 25.30
CA ARG A 63 -3.73 -0.19 24.47
C ARG A 63 -3.81 0.43 23.08
N GLU A 64 -3.54 1.72 22.99
CA GLU A 64 -3.51 2.40 21.69
C GLU A 64 -2.34 1.91 20.84
N HIS A 65 -1.14 1.74 21.42
CA HIS A 65 0.00 1.15 20.72
C HIS A 65 -0.29 -0.27 20.23
N ASP A 66 -0.86 -1.12 21.10
CA ASP A 66 -1.21 -2.50 20.71
C ASP A 66 -2.24 -2.50 19.57
N ARG A 67 -3.21 -1.59 19.60
CA ARG A 67 -4.22 -1.45 18.55
C ARG A 67 -3.64 -0.99 17.22
N VAL A 68 -2.78 0.02 17.24
CA VAL A 68 -2.08 0.51 16.04
C VAL A 68 -1.21 -0.59 15.46
N ALA A 69 -0.45 -1.30 16.30
CA ALA A 69 0.37 -2.43 15.86
C ALA A 69 -0.46 -3.52 15.18
N ALA A 70 -1.61 -3.89 15.76
CA ALA A 70 -2.51 -4.87 15.16
C ALA A 70 -3.08 -4.40 13.80
N ARG A 71 -3.39 -3.11 13.66
CA ARG A 71 -3.83 -2.54 12.39
C ARG A 71 -2.72 -2.55 11.34
N GLN A 72 -1.47 -2.32 11.73
CA GLN A 72 -0.31 -2.36 10.84
C GLN A 72 0.04 -3.78 10.35
N GLU A 73 -0.53 -4.83 10.95
CA GLU A 73 -0.46 -6.18 10.41
C GLU A 73 -1.40 -6.41 9.20
N VAL A 74 -2.39 -5.51 9.00
CA VAL A 74 -3.30 -5.59 7.86
C VAL A 74 -2.56 -5.16 6.58
N PRO A 75 -2.61 -5.97 5.51
CA PRO A 75 -1.98 -5.61 4.24
C PRO A 75 -2.46 -4.26 3.71
N GLY A 76 -1.54 -3.43 3.26
CA GLY A 76 -1.84 -2.08 2.74
C GLY A 76 -1.83 -0.98 3.81
N VAL A 77 -1.85 -1.32 5.10
CA VAL A 77 -1.66 -0.33 6.17
C VAL A 77 -0.17 0.02 6.26
N LEU A 78 0.12 1.32 6.21
CA LEU A 78 1.49 1.85 6.26
C LEU A 78 2.10 1.67 7.65
N ARG A 79 3.43 1.64 7.72
CA ARG A 79 4.15 1.92 8.95
C ARG A 79 3.81 3.34 9.42
N THR A 80 4.08 3.62 10.68
CA THR A 80 3.80 4.93 11.28
C THR A 80 4.41 6.06 10.45
N VAL A 81 3.57 7.02 10.09
CA VAL A 81 3.97 8.23 9.36
C VAL A 81 4.06 9.39 10.34
N GLU A 82 5.27 9.93 10.52
CA GLU A 82 5.52 11.00 11.47
C GLU A 82 5.24 12.38 10.86
N PRO A 83 4.69 13.32 11.64
CA PRO A 83 4.56 14.70 11.20
C PRO A 83 5.95 15.29 10.94
N GLY A 84 6.12 15.95 9.81
CA GLY A 84 7.39 16.53 9.40
C GLY A 84 8.16 15.69 8.39
N LEU A 85 7.69 14.51 8.05
CA LEU A 85 8.27 13.58 7.09
C LEU A 85 9.79 13.55 7.24
N PRO A 86 10.39 12.54 7.84
CA PRO A 86 11.84 12.46 8.00
C PRO A 86 12.49 12.71 6.65
N ALA A 87 13.68 13.33 6.65
CA ALA A 87 14.39 13.66 5.41
C ALA A 87 14.34 12.44 4.48
N ALA A 88 13.52 12.55 3.45
CA ALA A 88 13.20 11.43 2.58
C ALA A 88 14.49 10.84 2.03
N ARG A 89 14.71 9.55 2.23
CA ARG A 89 15.75 8.84 1.48
C ARG A 89 15.34 8.90 0.02
N ARG A 90 16.14 9.58 -0.79
CA ARG A 90 15.93 9.67 -2.22
C ARG A 90 16.71 8.55 -2.89
N TYR A 91 16.02 7.85 -3.72
CA TYR A 91 16.59 6.78 -4.52
C TYR A 91 16.59 7.22 -5.98
N ASP A 92 17.71 7.03 -6.65
CA ASP A 92 17.75 7.20 -8.10
C ASP A 92 16.75 6.23 -8.77
N GLN A 93 16.42 6.49 -9.99
CA GLN A 93 15.42 5.72 -10.74
C GLN A 93 15.74 4.22 -10.81
N THR A 94 17.02 3.85 -10.76
CA THR A 94 17.47 2.46 -10.77
C THR A 94 17.06 1.73 -9.49
N VAL A 95 17.27 2.38 -8.34
CA VAL A 95 16.85 1.86 -7.04
C VAL A 95 15.33 1.90 -6.89
N ALA A 96 14.72 2.97 -7.40
CA ALA A 96 13.26 3.10 -7.43
C ALA A 96 12.59 1.91 -8.14
N SER A 97 13.12 1.47 -9.25
CA SER A 97 12.61 0.29 -9.97
C SER A 97 12.63 -0.97 -9.09
N VAL A 98 13.71 -1.20 -8.33
CA VAL A 98 13.77 -2.33 -7.38
C VAL A 98 12.74 -2.19 -6.26
N LEU A 99 12.53 -0.98 -5.75
CA LEU A 99 11.53 -0.73 -4.72
C LEU A 99 10.11 -1.02 -5.23
N LEU A 100 9.82 -0.70 -6.48
CA LEU A 100 8.48 -0.83 -7.07
C LEU A 100 8.17 -2.24 -7.59
N SER A 101 9.15 -2.92 -8.19
CA SER A 101 8.96 -4.23 -8.81
C SER A 101 9.57 -5.39 -8.02
N GLY A 102 10.31 -5.09 -6.95
CA GLY A 102 11.08 -6.08 -6.21
C GLY A 102 10.26 -6.95 -5.28
N VAL A 103 10.69 -8.19 -5.14
CA VAL A 103 10.19 -9.15 -4.14
C VAL A 103 11.00 -9.06 -2.86
N VAL A 104 10.34 -9.22 -1.72
CA VAL A 104 10.99 -9.23 -0.41
C VAL A 104 11.45 -10.64 -0.08
N VAL A 105 12.73 -10.79 0.31
CA VAL A 105 13.35 -12.06 0.70
C VAL A 105 14.18 -11.83 1.95
N GLY A 106 13.66 -12.21 3.11
CA GLY A 106 14.27 -11.87 4.39
C GLY A 106 14.39 -10.34 4.54
N ASP A 107 15.61 -9.86 4.76
CA ASP A 107 15.89 -8.42 4.91
C ASP A 107 16.23 -7.73 3.57
N LEU A 108 16.16 -8.45 2.46
CA LEU A 108 16.52 -7.95 1.13
C LEU A 108 15.27 -7.73 0.27
N ARG A 109 15.35 -6.75 -0.61
CA ARG A 109 14.42 -6.54 -1.71
C ARG A 109 15.15 -6.75 -3.03
N VAL A 110 14.69 -7.70 -3.83
CA VAL A 110 15.32 -8.08 -5.10
C VAL A 110 14.40 -7.73 -6.26
N GLY A 111 14.92 -6.99 -7.22
CA GLY A 111 14.15 -6.55 -8.38
C GLY A 111 15.03 -6.00 -9.48
N VAL A 112 14.38 -5.45 -10.50
CA VAL A 112 15.07 -4.87 -11.66
C VAL A 112 15.66 -3.53 -11.32
N ALA A 113 16.95 -3.37 -11.55
CA ALA A 113 17.73 -2.18 -11.23
C ALA A 113 18.02 -1.26 -12.43
N SER A 114 17.40 -1.51 -13.57
CA SER A 114 17.69 -0.75 -14.79
C SER A 114 16.64 0.34 -15.04
N PRO A 115 17.05 1.55 -15.42
CA PRO A 115 16.09 2.54 -15.90
C PRO A 115 15.38 2.01 -17.17
N PRO A 116 14.09 2.30 -17.34
CA PRO A 116 13.26 1.74 -18.41
C PRO A 116 13.77 2.01 -19.85
N TRP A 117 14.61 3.02 -20.02
CA TRP A 117 15.12 3.52 -21.31
C TRP A 117 16.60 3.26 -21.58
N ASP A 118 17.30 2.64 -20.64
CA ASP A 118 18.75 2.47 -20.74
C ASP A 118 19.18 1.13 -21.41
N GLY A 119 18.23 0.24 -21.66
CA GLY A 119 18.45 -1.05 -22.31
C GLY A 119 19.27 -2.06 -21.51
N ALA A 120 20.05 -1.62 -20.54
CA ALA A 120 20.80 -2.50 -19.66
C ALA A 120 19.87 -3.11 -18.61
N ARG A 121 19.81 -4.44 -18.54
CA ARG A 121 18.98 -5.14 -17.56
C ARG A 121 19.86 -5.72 -16.48
N GLU A 122 19.59 -5.27 -15.27
CA GLU A 122 20.27 -5.76 -14.08
C GLU A 122 19.24 -6.15 -13.03
N LEU A 123 19.48 -7.23 -12.32
CA LEU A 123 18.82 -7.49 -11.04
C LEU A 123 19.71 -6.95 -9.93
N ALA A 124 19.12 -6.34 -8.94
CA ALA A 124 19.81 -5.89 -7.75
C ALA A 124 19.06 -6.31 -6.48
N ALA A 125 19.80 -6.53 -5.42
CA ALA A 125 19.26 -6.60 -4.08
C ALA A 125 19.58 -5.33 -3.32
N LEU A 126 18.57 -4.82 -2.63
CA LEU A 126 18.68 -3.72 -1.70
C LEU A 126 18.45 -4.24 -0.28
N ASP A 127 19.20 -3.72 0.68
CA ASP A 127 18.92 -3.93 2.10
C ASP A 127 17.77 -3.03 2.59
N GLN A 128 17.47 -3.11 3.89
CA GLN A 128 16.44 -2.27 4.54
C GLN A 128 16.75 -0.77 4.48
N ASP A 129 18.05 -0.43 4.29
CA ASP A 129 18.51 0.93 4.14
C ASP A 129 18.49 1.42 2.68
N GLY A 130 18.11 0.54 1.73
CA GLY A 130 18.11 0.81 0.29
C GLY A 130 19.51 0.82 -0.33
N GLU A 131 20.53 0.35 0.41
CA GLU A 131 21.87 0.19 -0.11
C GLU A 131 21.95 -1.09 -0.95
N ARG A 132 22.66 -1.02 -2.08
CA ARG A 132 22.86 -2.18 -2.95
C ARG A 132 23.77 -3.20 -2.29
N VAL A 133 23.24 -4.42 -2.11
CA VAL A 133 23.99 -5.57 -1.60
C VAL A 133 24.73 -6.28 -2.74
N TRP A 134 24.04 -6.49 -3.84
CA TRP A 134 24.60 -7.10 -5.05
C TRP A 134 23.86 -6.65 -6.31
N THR A 135 24.50 -6.87 -7.47
CA THR A 135 23.93 -6.63 -8.80
C THR A 135 24.35 -7.77 -9.74
N THR A 136 23.39 -8.28 -10.53
CA THR A 136 23.62 -9.34 -11.52
C THR A 136 23.09 -8.89 -12.86
N SER A 137 23.94 -8.86 -13.90
CA SER A 137 23.53 -8.55 -15.27
C SER A 137 22.65 -9.68 -15.83
N LEU A 138 21.56 -9.30 -16.46
CA LEU A 138 20.65 -10.20 -17.17
C LEU A 138 20.97 -10.33 -18.66
N GLU A 139 21.92 -9.52 -19.14
CA GLU A 139 22.29 -9.53 -20.55
C GLU A 139 23.13 -10.74 -20.90
N ASP A 140 22.83 -11.35 -22.06
CA ASP A 140 23.78 -12.25 -22.72
C ASP A 140 24.94 -11.42 -23.27
N ALA A 141 26.16 -11.86 -23.02
CA ALA A 141 27.40 -11.19 -23.46
C ALA A 141 27.48 -10.95 -24.98
N ASP A 142 26.62 -11.62 -25.76
CA ASP A 142 26.58 -11.55 -27.21
C ASP A 142 25.52 -10.60 -27.78
N ARG A 143 24.76 -9.91 -26.92
CA ARG A 143 23.67 -9.02 -27.35
C ARG A 143 24.16 -7.62 -27.65
N THR A 144 24.00 -7.20 -28.91
CA THR A 144 24.54 -5.91 -29.41
C THR A 144 23.50 -4.77 -29.48
N GLU A 145 22.22 -5.03 -29.26
CA GLU A 145 21.18 -4.00 -29.33
C GLU A 145 20.36 -3.92 -28.03
N PRO A 146 20.25 -2.74 -27.41
CA PRO A 146 19.39 -2.55 -26.27
C PRO A 146 17.92 -2.74 -26.68
N ASP A 147 17.17 -3.52 -25.90
CA ASP A 147 15.74 -3.69 -26.07
C ASP A 147 15.00 -2.41 -25.68
N ALA A 148 14.26 -1.85 -26.59
CA ALA A 148 13.47 -0.63 -26.37
C ALA A 148 12.11 -0.90 -25.69
N GLY A 149 11.92 -2.06 -25.02
CA GLY A 149 10.65 -2.40 -24.40
C GLY A 149 10.64 -2.22 -22.87
N MET A 150 9.56 -1.69 -22.34
CA MET A 150 9.33 -1.53 -20.88
C MET A 150 8.96 -2.85 -20.19
N ASP A 151 9.60 -3.97 -20.50
CA ASP A 151 9.33 -5.23 -19.82
C ASP A 151 10.14 -5.32 -18.54
N TYR A 152 9.45 -5.27 -17.43
CA TYR A 152 10.05 -5.60 -16.15
C TYR A 152 10.05 -7.11 -15.98
N PRO A 153 11.19 -7.74 -15.65
CA PRO A 153 11.20 -9.12 -15.24
C PRO A 153 10.22 -9.34 -14.09
N THR A 154 9.38 -10.35 -14.21
CA THR A 154 8.51 -10.77 -13.12
C THR A 154 9.30 -11.71 -12.21
N CYS A 155 9.52 -11.30 -10.98
CA CYS A 155 10.26 -12.08 -10.00
C CYS A 155 9.33 -12.64 -8.91
N THR A 156 9.68 -13.81 -8.40
CA THR A 156 9.08 -14.44 -7.21
C THR A 156 10.19 -14.92 -6.30
N ALA A 157 9.88 -15.09 -5.03
CA ALA A 157 10.79 -15.66 -4.05
C ALA A 157 10.19 -16.91 -3.44
N ASP A 158 11.03 -17.90 -3.14
CA ASP A 158 10.61 -19.06 -2.35
C ASP A 158 10.38 -18.65 -0.89
N ALA A 159 9.48 -19.35 -0.22
CA ALA A 159 9.33 -19.22 1.22
C ALA A 159 10.61 -19.67 1.94
N GLU A 160 10.91 -19.02 3.07
CA GLU A 160 12.08 -19.36 3.90
C GLU A 160 12.19 -20.87 4.19
N PRO A 161 13.39 -21.43 4.41
CA PRO A 161 14.65 -20.78 4.83
C PRO A 161 15.69 -20.63 3.70
N VAL A 162 15.43 -21.00 2.45
CA VAL A 162 16.39 -20.91 1.35
C VAL A 162 15.94 -19.86 0.37
N ALA A 163 16.62 -18.74 0.43
CA ALA A 163 16.35 -17.59 -0.41
C ALA A 163 16.76 -17.83 -1.86
N VAL A 164 15.84 -18.34 -2.68
CA VAL A 164 15.96 -18.36 -4.14
C VAL A 164 14.98 -17.36 -4.71
N VAL A 165 15.48 -16.49 -5.57
CA VAL A 165 14.65 -15.59 -6.38
C VAL A 165 14.61 -16.13 -7.80
N ARG A 166 13.41 -16.26 -8.34
CA ARG A 166 13.22 -16.66 -9.73
C ARG A 166 12.62 -15.52 -10.51
N CYS A 167 13.26 -15.19 -11.63
CA CYS A 167 12.82 -14.10 -12.49
C CYS A 167 12.62 -14.60 -13.92
N LEU A 168 11.47 -14.27 -14.49
CA LEU A 168 11.22 -14.44 -15.91
C LEU A 168 11.74 -13.22 -16.65
N VAL A 169 12.70 -13.42 -17.54
CA VAL A 169 13.27 -12.40 -18.40
C VAL A 169 12.77 -12.63 -19.82
N LEU A 170 12.18 -11.61 -20.41
CA LEU A 170 11.67 -11.65 -21.78
C LEU A 170 12.63 -10.91 -22.70
N ASP A 171 12.97 -11.55 -23.80
CA ASP A 171 13.80 -10.95 -24.84
C ASP A 171 12.90 -10.49 -25.99
N ARG A 172 12.96 -9.20 -26.31
CA ARG A 172 12.22 -8.59 -27.43
C ARG A 172 13.18 -8.05 -28.47
N THR A 173 12.81 -8.07 -29.73
CA THR A 173 13.50 -7.26 -30.73
C THR A 173 13.17 -5.79 -30.49
N ALA A 174 14.07 -4.90 -30.92
CA ALA A 174 13.83 -3.47 -30.84
C ALA A 174 12.43 -3.13 -31.37
N ALA A 175 11.71 -2.29 -30.63
CA ALA A 175 10.37 -1.86 -31.03
C ALA A 175 10.47 -1.17 -32.41
N ALA A 176 9.45 -1.37 -33.23
CA ALA A 176 9.30 -0.56 -34.44
C ALA A 176 9.23 0.91 -34.04
N ALA A 177 9.74 1.80 -34.92
CA ALA A 177 9.60 3.24 -34.70
C ALA A 177 8.13 3.57 -34.37
N PRO A 178 7.88 4.55 -33.48
CA PRO A 178 6.52 4.93 -33.13
C PRO A 178 5.70 5.21 -34.41
N ASP A 179 4.45 4.76 -34.39
CA ASP A 179 3.54 5.06 -35.48
C ASP A 179 3.21 6.58 -35.55
N ASP A 180 2.44 6.98 -36.55
CA ASP A 180 2.03 8.39 -36.73
C ASP A 180 1.22 8.94 -35.52
N SER A 181 0.74 8.08 -34.63
CA SER A 181 0.04 8.47 -33.39
C SER A 181 1.00 8.72 -32.21
N GLY A 182 2.28 8.38 -32.37
CA GLY A 182 3.26 8.41 -31.29
C GLY A 182 3.13 7.24 -30.30
N SER A 183 2.29 6.25 -30.62
CA SER A 183 2.13 5.04 -29.82
C SER A 183 3.31 4.10 -30.04
N TRP A 184 3.83 3.56 -28.95
CA TRP A 184 4.86 2.53 -28.95
C TRP A 184 4.19 1.19 -28.70
N ASP A 185 3.96 0.42 -29.75
CA ASP A 185 3.56 -0.97 -29.58
C ASP A 185 4.82 -1.82 -29.32
N PRO A 186 4.93 -2.45 -28.14
CA PRO A 186 6.08 -3.31 -27.88
C PRO A 186 6.06 -4.49 -28.86
N ALA A 187 7.21 -4.83 -29.44
CA ALA A 187 7.31 -6.04 -30.24
C ALA A 187 7.03 -7.27 -29.36
N ALA A 188 6.40 -8.31 -29.94
CA ALA A 188 6.21 -9.56 -29.22
C ALA A 188 7.55 -10.14 -28.76
N PRO A 189 7.63 -10.80 -27.58
CA PRO A 189 8.84 -11.47 -27.13
C PRO A 189 9.33 -12.50 -28.14
N THR A 190 10.64 -12.52 -28.41
CA THR A 190 11.27 -13.48 -29.31
C THR A 190 11.91 -14.67 -28.58
N ALA A 191 12.26 -14.48 -27.30
CA ALA A 191 12.74 -15.50 -26.39
C ALA A 191 12.34 -15.18 -24.96
N ALA A 192 12.36 -16.17 -24.09
CA ALA A 192 12.14 -15.99 -22.67
C ALA A 192 13.02 -16.97 -21.86
N ARG A 193 13.52 -16.51 -20.72
CA ARG A 193 14.38 -17.28 -19.83
C ARG A 193 13.87 -17.16 -18.39
N LEU A 194 13.76 -18.30 -17.71
CA LEU A 194 13.54 -18.33 -16.28
C LEU A 194 14.91 -18.47 -15.60
N LEU A 195 15.28 -17.51 -14.78
CA LEU A 195 16.54 -17.44 -14.05
C LEU A 195 16.28 -17.72 -12.58
N ALA A 196 17.07 -18.58 -11.96
CA ALA A 196 17.08 -18.81 -10.53
C ALA A 196 18.38 -18.25 -9.94
N LEU A 197 18.26 -17.35 -8.97
CA LEU A 197 19.39 -16.70 -8.33
C LEU A 197 19.38 -16.97 -6.81
N ASP A 198 20.56 -17.05 -6.23
CA ASP A 198 20.73 -16.97 -4.81
C ASP A 198 20.38 -15.55 -4.34
N ALA A 199 19.36 -15.42 -3.50
CA ALA A 199 18.88 -14.10 -3.08
C ALA A 199 19.89 -13.32 -2.24
N VAL A 200 20.81 -14.01 -1.55
CA VAL A 200 21.81 -13.37 -0.66
C VAL A 200 23.03 -12.89 -1.46
N THR A 201 23.44 -13.66 -2.47
CA THR A 201 24.69 -13.38 -3.20
C THR A 201 24.46 -12.86 -4.62
N GLY A 202 23.27 -13.00 -5.18
CA GLY A 202 22.96 -12.71 -6.57
C GLY A 202 23.56 -13.71 -7.57
N GLU A 203 24.17 -14.80 -7.09
CA GLU A 203 24.78 -15.80 -7.97
C GLU A 203 23.72 -16.57 -8.75
N LEU A 204 23.90 -16.67 -10.07
CA LEU A 204 23.02 -17.45 -10.93
C LEU A 204 23.18 -18.94 -10.64
N ARG A 205 22.12 -19.57 -10.14
CA ARG A 205 22.06 -21.02 -9.84
C ARG A 205 21.64 -21.82 -11.04
N ALA A 206 20.63 -21.33 -11.78
CA ALA A 206 20.12 -22.00 -12.98
C ALA A 206 19.55 -20.98 -13.97
N ALA A 207 19.57 -21.34 -15.25
CA ALA A 207 18.91 -20.62 -16.31
C ALA A 207 18.21 -21.65 -17.23
N ARG A 208 16.95 -21.40 -17.53
CA ARG A 208 16.13 -22.26 -18.36
C ARG A 208 15.42 -21.46 -19.45
N GLU A 209 15.57 -21.87 -20.69
CA GLU A 209 14.75 -21.34 -21.78
C GLU A 209 13.30 -21.82 -21.64
N VAL A 210 12.37 -20.89 -21.85
CA VAL A 210 10.94 -21.15 -21.89
C VAL A 210 10.33 -20.55 -23.16
N ALA A 211 9.07 -20.84 -23.46
CA ALA A 211 8.42 -20.25 -24.63
C ALA A 211 8.40 -18.71 -24.54
N PRO A 212 8.56 -17.99 -25.65
CA PRO A 212 8.60 -16.53 -25.64
C PRO A 212 7.38 -15.88 -24.98
N MET A 213 6.19 -16.43 -25.24
CA MET A 213 4.93 -15.98 -24.63
C MET A 213 4.68 -16.74 -23.33
N SER A 214 5.55 -16.52 -22.36
CA SER A 214 5.44 -17.11 -21.02
C SER A 214 5.22 -16.04 -19.95
N GLY A 215 4.36 -16.34 -18.99
CA GLY A 215 4.17 -15.59 -17.75
C GLY A 215 4.67 -16.39 -16.55
N TRP A 216 5.11 -15.70 -15.53
CA TRP A 216 5.63 -16.28 -14.30
C TRP A 216 4.98 -15.62 -13.08
N GLY A 217 4.65 -16.41 -12.07
CA GLY A 217 4.11 -15.91 -10.82
C GLY A 217 4.21 -16.95 -9.72
N GLY A 218 4.07 -16.52 -8.47
CA GLY A 218 4.11 -17.43 -7.34
C GLY A 218 3.66 -16.78 -6.05
N ALA A 219 3.27 -17.60 -5.09
CA ALA A 219 2.99 -17.19 -3.72
C ALA A 219 3.35 -18.34 -2.76
N GLY A 220 4.12 -18.03 -1.73
CA GLY A 220 4.65 -19.03 -0.81
C GLY A 220 5.48 -20.07 -1.56
N ASP A 221 5.13 -21.35 -1.37
CA ASP A 221 5.83 -22.48 -2.00
C ASP A 221 5.29 -22.86 -3.38
N VAL A 222 4.24 -22.21 -3.87
CA VAL A 222 3.64 -22.49 -5.17
C VAL A 222 4.19 -21.51 -6.22
N GLN A 223 4.87 -22.07 -7.23
CA GLN A 223 5.42 -21.33 -8.35
C GLN A 223 4.75 -21.80 -9.65
N VAL A 224 4.39 -20.87 -10.53
CA VAL A 224 3.57 -21.14 -11.71
C VAL A 224 4.18 -20.51 -12.96
N LEU A 225 4.26 -21.31 -14.02
CA LEU A 225 4.61 -20.88 -15.38
C LEU A 225 3.41 -21.11 -16.29
N ALA A 226 2.93 -20.08 -16.96
CA ALA A 226 1.99 -20.19 -18.06
C ALA A 226 2.71 -19.88 -19.37
N SER A 227 2.61 -20.77 -20.34
CA SER A 227 3.25 -20.59 -21.65
C SER A 227 2.23 -20.77 -22.75
N VAL A 228 2.17 -19.81 -23.66
CA VAL A 228 1.31 -19.86 -24.83
C VAL A 228 2.13 -20.32 -26.05
N THR A 229 1.67 -21.38 -26.71
CA THR A 229 2.27 -21.93 -27.93
C THR A 229 1.13 -22.27 -28.89
N ASP A 230 1.16 -21.68 -30.06
CA ASP A 230 0.08 -21.84 -31.06
C ASP A 230 -1.31 -21.57 -30.45
N ASP A 231 -2.18 -22.59 -30.46
CA ASP A 231 -3.54 -22.52 -29.97
C ASP A 231 -3.72 -23.11 -28.56
N THR A 232 -2.62 -23.26 -27.83
CA THR A 232 -2.64 -23.88 -26.49
C THR A 232 -1.89 -23.05 -25.47
N MET A 233 -2.53 -22.82 -24.33
CA MET A 233 -1.86 -22.32 -23.12
C MET A 233 -1.58 -23.52 -22.20
N ARG A 234 -0.33 -23.68 -21.83
CA ARG A 234 0.10 -24.64 -20.82
C ARG A 234 0.40 -23.94 -19.51
N VAL A 235 -0.28 -24.34 -18.45
CA VAL A 235 -0.02 -23.86 -17.09
C VAL A 235 0.59 -25.01 -16.30
N THR A 236 1.74 -24.74 -15.69
CA THR A 236 2.48 -25.73 -14.89
C THR A 236 2.81 -25.11 -13.53
N ALA A 237 2.52 -25.83 -12.46
CA ALA A 237 2.85 -25.41 -11.10
C ALA A 237 3.82 -26.39 -10.44
N TRP A 238 4.67 -25.88 -9.58
CA TRP A 238 5.60 -26.63 -8.74
C TRP A 238 5.38 -26.25 -7.27
N ASP A 239 5.65 -27.21 -6.40
CA ASP A 239 5.73 -27.00 -4.95
C ASP A 239 7.22 -26.96 -4.59
N THR A 240 7.75 -25.76 -4.33
CA THR A 240 9.18 -25.57 -4.03
C THR A 240 9.54 -25.99 -2.61
N ALA A 241 8.58 -26.21 -1.71
CA ALA A 241 8.82 -26.84 -0.42
C ALA A 241 9.14 -28.34 -0.58
N ALA A 242 8.47 -29.01 -1.52
CA ALA A 242 8.68 -30.44 -1.80
C ALA A 242 9.87 -30.68 -2.73
N ASP A 243 10.04 -29.84 -3.75
CA ASP A 243 11.11 -29.93 -4.76
C ASP A 243 11.64 -28.53 -5.12
N ARG A 244 12.72 -28.12 -4.47
CA ARG A 244 13.30 -26.78 -4.61
C ARG A 244 13.82 -26.47 -6.00
N ASP A 245 14.30 -27.49 -6.70
CA ASP A 245 14.87 -27.35 -8.04
C ASP A 245 13.79 -27.53 -9.12
N GLY A 246 12.55 -27.86 -8.73
CA GLY A 246 11.46 -28.22 -9.61
C GLY A 246 11.22 -27.24 -10.77
N PRO A 247 11.08 -25.92 -10.54
CA PRO A 247 10.94 -24.97 -11.63
C PRO A 247 12.18 -24.83 -12.52
N ASP A 248 13.36 -25.13 -11.98
CA ASP A 248 14.66 -24.93 -12.63
C ASP A 248 15.10 -26.16 -13.40
N ASP A 249 14.65 -27.36 -12.98
CA ASP A 249 14.91 -28.64 -13.69
C ASP A 249 13.78 -28.95 -14.70
N PRO A 250 14.06 -28.97 -16.01
CA PRO A 250 13.05 -29.31 -17.00
C PRO A 250 12.54 -30.78 -16.89
N ALA A 251 13.26 -31.64 -16.17
CA ALA A 251 12.87 -33.02 -15.92
C ALA A 251 12.08 -33.23 -14.61
N ALA A 252 11.96 -32.17 -13.77
CA ALA A 252 11.25 -32.27 -12.51
C ALA A 252 9.75 -32.53 -12.69
N THR A 253 9.18 -33.25 -11.74
CA THR A 253 7.75 -33.54 -11.74
C THR A 253 6.97 -32.34 -11.17
N PRO A 254 6.11 -31.68 -11.95
CA PRO A 254 5.31 -30.59 -11.45
C PRO A 254 4.26 -31.09 -10.44
N LEU A 255 3.81 -30.19 -9.56
CA LEU A 255 2.65 -30.40 -8.71
C LEU A 255 1.42 -30.75 -9.56
N TRP A 256 1.20 -29.95 -10.61
CA TRP A 256 0.21 -30.23 -11.63
C TRP A 256 0.57 -29.54 -12.95
N ARG A 257 -0.09 -29.99 -14.04
CA ARG A 257 0.01 -29.39 -15.38
C ARG A 257 -1.36 -29.45 -16.05
N THR A 258 -1.78 -28.32 -16.61
CA THR A 258 -3.05 -28.21 -17.33
C THR A 258 -2.80 -27.53 -18.67
N ASP A 259 -3.29 -28.15 -19.75
CA ASP A 259 -3.30 -27.58 -21.09
C ASP A 259 -4.71 -27.05 -21.39
N VAL A 260 -4.81 -25.80 -21.85
CA VAL A 260 -6.06 -25.15 -22.22
C VAL A 260 -6.00 -24.79 -23.71
N ALA A 261 -7.01 -25.24 -24.45
CA ALA A 261 -7.18 -24.80 -25.83
C ALA A 261 -7.61 -23.34 -25.87
N LEU A 262 -6.95 -22.54 -26.68
CA LEU A 262 -7.30 -21.14 -26.91
C LEU A 262 -8.30 -21.08 -28.06
N ASP A 263 -9.57 -20.79 -27.72
CA ASP A 263 -10.65 -20.79 -28.72
C ASP A 263 -10.52 -19.64 -29.73
N GLY A 264 -10.42 -20.03 -30.99
CA GLY A 264 -10.94 -19.24 -32.11
C GLY A 264 -10.19 -18.01 -32.55
N GLY A 265 -8.92 -18.13 -32.90
CA GLY A 265 -8.27 -17.24 -33.88
C GLY A 265 -7.64 -15.98 -33.35
N GLY A 266 -7.38 -15.90 -32.07
CA GLY A 266 -6.34 -15.01 -31.57
C GLY A 266 -5.00 -15.70 -31.85
N SER A 267 -4.40 -15.46 -33.01
CA SER A 267 -3.05 -15.95 -33.27
C SER A 267 -2.12 -15.35 -32.21
N THR A 268 -1.16 -16.10 -31.72
CA THR A 268 -0.06 -15.59 -30.88
C THR A 268 0.63 -14.38 -31.51
N GLN A 269 0.41 -14.10 -32.78
CA GLN A 269 0.83 -12.91 -33.51
C GLN A 269 0.05 -11.63 -33.11
N GLN A 270 -1.10 -11.75 -32.43
CA GLN A 270 -1.89 -10.61 -31.95
C GLN A 270 -1.72 -10.34 -30.47
N ALA A 271 -1.09 -11.24 -29.73
CA ALA A 271 -0.78 -11.01 -28.31
C ALA A 271 0.57 -10.29 -28.19
N TYR A 272 0.53 -9.10 -27.65
CA TYR A 272 1.72 -8.27 -27.43
C TYR A 272 2.33 -8.52 -26.06
N TYR A 273 1.50 -8.92 -25.08
CA TYR A 273 1.92 -9.13 -23.71
C TYR A 273 1.82 -10.60 -23.32
N PRO A 274 2.85 -11.14 -22.65
CA PRO A 274 2.77 -12.46 -22.05
C PRO A 274 1.71 -12.47 -20.94
N PRO A 275 1.14 -13.62 -20.59
CA PRO A 275 0.15 -13.73 -19.55
C PRO A 275 0.72 -13.30 -18.20
N SER A 276 -0.03 -12.47 -17.48
CA SER A 276 0.23 -12.18 -16.07
C SER A 276 -0.33 -13.29 -15.19
N ILE A 277 0.35 -13.59 -14.08
CA ILE A 277 -0.05 -14.66 -13.16
C ILE A 277 -0.18 -14.09 -11.76
N THR A 278 -1.34 -14.32 -11.16
CA THR A 278 -1.59 -14.07 -9.74
C THR A 278 -1.87 -15.38 -9.04
N VAL A 279 -1.13 -15.69 -7.99
CA VAL A 279 -1.31 -16.89 -7.18
C VAL A 279 -1.85 -16.51 -5.82
N THR A 280 -2.93 -17.16 -5.41
CA THR A 280 -3.47 -17.12 -4.05
C THR A 280 -3.43 -18.54 -3.45
N PRO A 281 -3.66 -18.73 -2.14
CA PRO A 281 -3.69 -20.06 -1.55
C PRO A 281 -4.70 -21.03 -2.21
N GLU A 282 -5.80 -20.50 -2.75
CA GLU A 282 -6.88 -21.28 -3.33
C GLU A 282 -6.80 -21.37 -4.86
N ARG A 283 -6.18 -20.38 -5.52
CA ARG A 283 -6.32 -20.18 -6.97
C ARG A 283 -5.07 -19.68 -7.66
N VAL A 284 -4.97 -20.02 -8.94
CA VAL A 284 -4.05 -19.42 -9.89
C VAL A 284 -4.87 -18.71 -10.95
N LEU A 285 -4.70 -17.40 -11.07
CA LEU A 285 -5.27 -16.59 -12.15
C LEU A 285 -4.21 -16.36 -13.22
N VAL A 286 -4.57 -16.62 -14.46
CA VAL A 286 -3.74 -16.34 -15.65
C VAL A 286 -4.51 -15.40 -16.53
N GLN A 287 -3.92 -14.25 -16.87
CA GLN A 287 -4.59 -13.18 -17.60
C GLN A 287 -3.70 -12.67 -18.73
N GLY A 288 -4.27 -12.43 -19.88
CA GLY A 288 -3.56 -11.88 -21.02
C GLY A 288 -4.51 -11.43 -22.14
N ASP A 289 -3.94 -10.98 -23.24
CA ASP A 289 -4.69 -10.48 -24.40
C ASP A 289 -5.64 -11.52 -25.01
N LEU A 290 -5.40 -12.80 -24.73
CA LEU A 290 -6.18 -13.92 -25.26
C LEU A 290 -7.34 -14.34 -24.34
N GLY A 291 -7.44 -13.77 -23.15
CA GLY A 291 -8.46 -14.08 -22.15
C GLY A 291 -7.90 -14.20 -20.73
N SER A 292 -8.75 -14.68 -19.85
CA SER A 292 -8.46 -14.85 -18.42
C SER A 292 -8.94 -16.22 -17.95
N TRP A 293 -8.14 -16.90 -17.15
CA TRP A 293 -8.41 -18.25 -16.65
C TRP A 293 -8.15 -18.35 -15.16
N SER A 294 -8.97 -19.11 -14.47
CA SER A 294 -8.78 -19.47 -13.07
C SER A 294 -8.60 -20.99 -12.93
N PHE A 295 -7.58 -21.38 -12.16
CA PHE A 295 -7.27 -22.77 -11.83
C PHE A 295 -7.25 -22.95 -10.32
N GLY A 296 -7.61 -24.14 -9.83
CA GLY A 296 -7.37 -24.52 -8.44
C GLY A 296 -5.87 -24.58 -8.16
N ALA A 297 -5.39 -23.91 -7.11
CA ALA A 297 -3.97 -23.86 -6.80
C ALA A 297 -3.38 -25.25 -6.47
N ALA A 298 -4.17 -26.11 -5.84
CA ALA A 298 -3.74 -27.44 -5.40
C ALA A 298 -3.72 -28.51 -6.50
N ASP A 299 -4.63 -28.42 -7.49
CA ASP A 299 -4.87 -29.51 -8.46
C ASP A 299 -4.83 -29.06 -9.92
N GLY A 300 -4.70 -27.76 -10.19
CA GLY A 300 -4.68 -27.20 -11.53
C GLY A 300 -6.00 -27.37 -12.31
N ARG A 301 -7.09 -27.71 -11.64
CA ARG A 301 -8.40 -27.85 -12.30
C ARG A 301 -8.86 -26.48 -12.79
N LEU A 302 -9.18 -26.38 -14.08
CA LEU A 302 -9.77 -25.17 -14.66
C LEU A 302 -11.14 -24.92 -13.98
N GLN A 303 -11.30 -23.76 -13.36
CA GLN A 303 -12.48 -23.31 -12.65
C GLN A 303 -13.33 -22.38 -13.52
N ALA A 304 -12.68 -21.42 -14.17
CA ALA A 304 -13.34 -20.47 -15.05
C ALA A 304 -12.43 -20.08 -16.22
N ALA A 305 -13.04 -19.74 -17.34
CA ALA A 305 -12.38 -19.18 -18.52
C ALA A 305 -13.27 -18.09 -19.12
N GLU A 306 -12.76 -16.87 -19.21
CA GLU A 306 -13.48 -15.71 -19.69
C GLU A 306 -12.64 -14.97 -20.75
N ARG A 307 -13.30 -14.31 -21.68
CA ARG A 307 -12.60 -13.44 -22.65
C ARG A 307 -12.17 -12.13 -22.03
N ASP A 308 -12.97 -11.66 -21.08
CA ASP A 308 -12.74 -10.42 -20.37
C ASP A 308 -11.86 -10.67 -19.12
N TYR A 309 -11.56 -9.59 -18.44
CA TYR A 309 -10.77 -9.62 -17.23
C TYR A 309 -11.46 -10.45 -16.14
N LEU A 310 -10.68 -11.33 -15.49
CA LEU A 310 -11.11 -12.15 -14.36
C LEU A 310 -10.28 -11.78 -13.14
N THR A 311 -10.91 -11.41 -12.04
CA THR A 311 -10.21 -11.07 -10.79
C THR A 311 -10.84 -11.79 -9.61
N VAL A 312 -10.28 -11.60 -8.42
CA VAL A 312 -10.86 -12.12 -7.17
C VAL A 312 -11.48 -10.95 -6.41
N SER A 313 -12.74 -11.11 -6.01
CA SER A 313 -13.42 -10.14 -5.16
C SER A 313 -12.91 -10.19 -3.74
N ARG A 314 -13.24 -9.17 -2.95
CA ARG A 314 -12.94 -9.17 -1.50
C ARG A 314 -13.58 -10.32 -0.72
N THR A 315 -14.67 -10.85 -1.24
CA THR A 315 -15.39 -11.99 -0.66
C THR A 315 -14.88 -13.35 -1.14
N GLY A 316 -13.82 -13.36 -1.98
CA GLY A 316 -13.15 -14.56 -2.46
C GLY A 316 -13.77 -15.19 -3.72
N TYR A 317 -14.85 -14.63 -4.27
CA TYR A 317 -15.41 -15.09 -5.53
C TYR A 317 -14.61 -14.60 -6.73
N LEU A 318 -14.69 -15.33 -7.83
CA LEU A 318 -14.19 -14.83 -9.11
C LEU A 318 -15.15 -13.76 -9.65
N VAL A 319 -14.58 -12.72 -10.23
CA VAL A 319 -15.31 -11.59 -10.80
C VAL A 319 -15.01 -11.50 -12.29
N THR A 320 -16.04 -11.48 -13.10
CA THR A 320 -15.95 -11.17 -14.54
C THR A 320 -16.86 -10.00 -14.89
N ALA A 321 -16.47 -9.22 -15.90
CA ALA A 321 -17.29 -8.11 -16.38
C ALA A 321 -18.55 -8.61 -17.10
N THR A 322 -19.64 -7.84 -16.98
CA THR A 322 -20.85 -7.97 -17.78
C THR A 322 -21.14 -6.65 -18.49
N GLY A 323 -22.15 -6.59 -19.36
CA GLY A 323 -22.46 -5.34 -20.05
C GLY A 323 -22.80 -4.17 -19.13
N ASP A 324 -23.45 -4.43 -17.99
CA ASP A 324 -23.96 -3.40 -17.07
C ASP A 324 -23.37 -3.50 -15.63
N GLY A 325 -22.41 -4.41 -15.41
CA GLY A 325 -21.87 -4.63 -14.08
C GLY A 325 -20.83 -5.75 -14.04
N VAL A 326 -20.86 -6.54 -12.98
CA VAL A 326 -19.98 -7.70 -12.81
C VAL A 326 -20.77 -8.91 -12.35
N ARG A 327 -20.22 -10.07 -12.64
CA ARG A 327 -20.73 -11.37 -12.22
C ARG A 327 -19.76 -12.00 -11.25
N LEU A 328 -20.27 -12.49 -10.12
CA LEU A 328 -19.51 -13.34 -9.21
C LEU A 328 -19.70 -14.80 -9.58
N LEU A 329 -18.58 -15.52 -9.65
CA LEU A 329 -18.54 -16.95 -9.95
C LEU A 329 -17.96 -17.70 -8.76
N ASP A 330 -18.45 -18.90 -8.51
CA ASP A 330 -17.88 -19.82 -7.51
C ASP A 330 -16.63 -20.57 -8.05
N ASP A 331 -16.11 -21.51 -7.25
CA ASP A 331 -14.94 -22.33 -7.61
C ASP A 331 -15.19 -23.30 -8.76
N THR A 332 -16.42 -23.44 -9.23
CA THR A 332 -16.78 -24.23 -10.39
C THR A 332 -17.02 -23.41 -11.65
N GLY A 333 -16.90 -22.08 -11.53
CA GLY A 333 -17.24 -21.12 -12.57
C GLY A 333 -18.76 -20.90 -12.72
N ALA A 334 -19.57 -21.41 -11.79
CA ALA A 334 -20.99 -21.16 -11.83
C ALA A 334 -21.33 -19.77 -11.26
N THR A 335 -22.29 -19.10 -11.90
CA THR A 335 -22.76 -17.80 -11.45
C THR A 335 -23.38 -17.90 -10.07
N VAL A 336 -22.86 -17.12 -9.12
CA VAL A 336 -23.45 -16.92 -7.79
C VAL A 336 -24.45 -15.77 -7.84
N VAL A 337 -24.01 -14.61 -8.35
CA VAL A 337 -24.83 -13.40 -8.42
C VAL A 337 -24.29 -12.44 -9.46
N ASP A 338 -25.18 -11.70 -10.10
CA ASP A 338 -24.86 -10.54 -10.92
C ASP A 338 -25.00 -9.27 -10.06
N LEU A 339 -23.96 -8.43 -10.03
CA LEU A 339 -23.91 -7.19 -9.26
C LEU A 339 -23.93 -5.97 -10.16
N PRO A 340 -24.62 -4.89 -9.78
CA PRO A 340 -24.57 -3.65 -10.53
C PRO A 340 -23.20 -2.97 -10.35
N GLY A 341 -22.65 -2.45 -11.43
CA GLY A 341 -21.39 -1.67 -11.38
C GLY A 341 -20.13 -2.52 -11.31
N SER A 342 -19.06 -1.99 -10.72
CA SER A 342 -17.74 -2.64 -10.64
C SER A 342 -17.33 -2.83 -9.19
N PRO A 343 -16.53 -3.86 -8.84
CA PRO A 343 -15.97 -3.98 -7.51
C PRO A 343 -15.23 -2.72 -7.10
N LEU A 344 -15.41 -2.32 -5.85
CA LEU A 344 -14.69 -1.19 -5.29
C LEU A 344 -13.22 -1.56 -5.09
N TYR A 345 -12.32 -0.70 -5.56
CA TYR A 345 -10.90 -0.89 -5.31
C TYR A 345 -10.55 -0.46 -3.88
N LEU A 346 -10.15 -1.42 -3.06
CA LEU A 346 -9.71 -1.19 -1.68
C LEU A 346 -8.19 -1.25 -1.61
N THR A 347 -7.56 -0.21 -1.10
CA THR A 347 -6.11 -0.22 -0.79
C THR A 347 -5.81 -0.95 0.50
N VAL A 348 -6.77 -0.99 1.41
CA VAL A 348 -6.73 -1.76 2.66
C VAL A 348 -8.08 -2.45 2.82
N ASP A 349 -8.05 -3.75 3.10
CA ASP A 349 -9.22 -4.54 3.49
C ASP A 349 -8.83 -5.50 4.61
N ASP A 350 -9.36 -5.26 5.80
CA ASP A 350 -9.10 -6.09 6.98
C ASP A 350 -10.04 -7.30 7.10
N GLY A 351 -10.87 -7.56 6.07
CA GLY A 351 -11.83 -8.66 6.05
C GLY A 351 -13.05 -8.45 6.93
N THR A 352 -13.24 -7.27 7.51
CA THR A 352 -14.49 -6.95 8.23
C THR A 352 -15.68 -6.91 7.26
N VAL A 353 -16.89 -7.07 7.78
CA VAL A 353 -18.14 -7.16 7.00
C VAL A 353 -18.09 -8.31 5.96
N PRO A 354 -17.90 -9.57 6.40
CA PRO A 354 -17.86 -10.72 5.50
C PRO A 354 -19.21 -10.93 4.80
N GLY A 355 -19.17 -11.49 3.59
CA GLY A 355 -20.37 -11.78 2.78
C GLY A 355 -21.02 -10.56 2.11
N VAL A 356 -20.43 -9.38 2.26
CA VAL A 356 -20.85 -8.16 1.58
C VAL A 356 -19.81 -7.77 0.54
N GLU A 357 -20.21 -7.61 -0.70
CA GLU A 357 -19.39 -7.03 -1.75
C GLU A 357 -19.62 -5.52 -1.83
N LEU A 358 -18.53 -4.77 -1.94
CA LEU A 358 -18.58 -3.33 -2.14
C LEU A 358 -18.39 -3.03 -3.62
N VAL A 359 -19.33 -2.30 -4.21
CA VAL A 359 -19.29 -1.99 -5.64
C VAL A 359 -19.47 -0.49 -5.88
N THR A 360 -18.91 -0.02 -6.99
CA THR A 360 -19.19 1.31 -7.50
C THR A 360 -20.33 1.22 -8.52
N THR A 361 -21.37 1.99 -8.31
CA THR A 361 -22.55 2.05 -9.20
C THR A 361 -22.64 3.42 -9.85
N ALA A 362 -23.36 3.51 -10.99
CA ALA A 362 -23.68 4.80 -11.58
C ALA A 362 -24.69 5.53 -10.70
N GLY A 363 -24.33 6.70 -10.17
CA GLY A 363 -25.21 7.59 -9.41
C GLY A 363 -25.60 8.84 -10.21
N ALA A 364 -26.51 9.63 -9.66
CA ALA A 364 -27.00 10.86 -10.32
C ALA A 364 -25.88 11.92 -10.46
N ASP A 365 -24.96 11.97 -9.50
CA ASP A 365 -23.90 12.98 -9.40
C ASP A 365 -22.49 12.37 -9.57
N GLY A 366 -22.38 11.17 -10.15
CA GLY A 366 -21.13 10.45 -10.33
C GLY A 366 -21.26 8.98 -9.95
N ARG A 367 -20.14 8.36 -9.52
CA ARG A 367 -20.17 6.98 -9.01
C ARG A 367 -20.54 6.99 -7.52
N ALA A 368 -21.49 6.15 -7.15
CA ALA A 368 -21.85 5.88 -5.76
C ALA A 368 -21.25 4.56 -5.29
N ILE A 369 -21.06 4.40 -3.98
CA ILE A 369 -20.69 3.12 -3.39
C ILE A 369 -21.96 2.42 -2.95
N ALA A 370 -22.09 1.15 -3.28
CA ALA A 370 -23.14 0.29 -2.76
C ALA A 370 -22.54 -0.95 -2.10
N ALA A 371 -23.17 -1.40 -1.03
CA ALA A 371 -22.89 -2.68 -0.40
C ALA A 371 -23.96 -3.67 -0.80
N VAL A 372 -23.56 -4.83 -1.29
CA VAL A 372 -24.46 -5.87 -1.79
C VAL A 372 -24.18 -7.15 -1.02
N ASP A 373 -25.21 -7.75 -0.45
CA ASP A 373 -25.15 -9.08 0.14
C ASP A 373 -24.97 -10.13 -0.96
N VAL A 374 -23.87 -10.86 -0.92
CA VAL A 374 -23.50 -11.82 -1.98
C VAL A 374 -24.48 -12.99 -2.07
N ALA A 375 -25.04 -13.42 -0.94
CA ALA A 375 -25.92 -14.58 -0.91
C ALA A 375 -27.29 -14.31 -1.56
N SER A 376 -27.78 -13.08 -1.46
CA SER A 376 -29.10 -12.69 -1.99
C SER A 376 -29.03 -11.80 -3.22
N GLY A 377 -27.90 -11.15 -3.49
CA GLY A 377 -27.76 -10.11 -4.50
C GLY A 377 -28.47 -8.80 -4.13
N ALA A 378 -28.97 -8.68 -2.90
CA ALA A 378 -29.70 -7.51 -2.47
C ALA A 378 -28.77 -6.37 -2.04
N GLU A 379 -29.07 -5.14 -2.47
CA GLU A 379 -28.41 -3.96 -1.93
C GLU A 379 -28.74 -3.83 -0.43
N VAL A 380 -27.70 -3.78 0.39
CA VAL A 380 -27.79 -3.57 1.84
C VAL A 380 -27.90 -2.08 2.13
N TRP A 381 -27.05 -1.30 1.49
CA TRP A 381 -27.07 0.15 1.54
C TRP A 381 -26.36 0.76 0.33
N SER A 382 -26.62 2.02 0.05
CA SER A 382 -25.83 2.83 -0.86
C SER A 382 -25.40 4.14 -0.20
N SER A 383 -24.17 4.57 -0.48
CA SER A 383 -23.62 5.79 0.08
C SER A 383 -24.11 7.02 -0.68
N PRO A 384 -24.44 8.12 0.02
CA PRO A 384 -24.72 9.40 -0.64
C PRO A 384 -23.44 10.09 -1.15
N HIS A 385 -22.25 9.58 -0.78
CA HIS A 385 -20.98 10.20 -1.16
C HIS A 385 -20.56 9.72 -2.54
N PRO A 386 -20.36 10.64 -3.50
CA PRO A 386 -19.83 10.30 -4.81
C PRO A 386 -18.38 9.84 -4.67
N LEU A 387 -17.98 8.91 -5.53
CA LEU A 387 -16.60 8.44 -5.63
C LEU A 387 -16.05 8.78 -7.01
N TRP A 388 -14.85 9.32 -7.08
CA TRP A 388 -14.16 9.48 -8.34
C TRP A 388 -13.73 8.12 -8.90
N PRO A 389 -13.64 7.97 -10.23
CA PRO A 389 -13.29 6.69 -10.85
C PRO A 389 -11.98 6.08 -10.37
N GLU A 390 -11.03 6.92 -9.97
CA GLU A 390 -9.67 6.53 -9.59
C GLU A 390 -9.42 6.63 -8.07
N SER A 391 -10.48 6.95 -7.29
CA SER A 391 -10.34 7.05 -5.83
C SER A 391 -10.08 5.69 -5.22
N SER A 392 -9.08 5.63 -4.37
CA SER A 392 -8.87 4.50 -3.47
C SER A 392 -9.67 4.66 -2.18
N VAL A 393 -10.00 3.55 -1.56
CA VAL A 393 -10.77 3.49 -0.30
C VAL A 393 -10.08 2.55 0.66
N VAL A 394 -10.22 2.81 1.95
CA VAL A 394 -9.69 2.00 3.05
C VAL A 394 -10.87 1.40 3.82
N LEU A 395 -10.89 0.09 3.99
CA LEU A 395 -11.79 -0.63 4.91
C LEU A 395 -10.98 -1.13 6.10
N LEU A 396 -11.29 -0.59 7.28
CA LEU A 396 -10.58 -0.93 8.51
C LEU A 396 -11.51 -0.90 9.72
N GLU A 397 -11.54 -1.98 10.51
CA GLU A 397 -12.39 -2.17 11.70
C GLU A 397 -13.90 -1.92 11.41
N GLY A 398 -14.37 -2.32 10.23
CA GLY A 398 -15.77 -2.16 9.83
C GLY A 398 -16.15 -0.73 9.43
N VAL A 399 -15.20 0.16 9.24
CA VAL A 399 -15.40 1.52 8.76
C VAL A 399 -14.74 1.68 7.40
N LEU A 400 -15.48 2.22 6.44
CA LEU A 400 -15.01 2.56 5.11
C LEU A 400 -14.64 4.04 5.08
N TYR A 401 -13.42 4.34 4.64
CA TYR A 401 -12.88 5.69 4.53
C TYR A 401 -12.58 6.04 3.09
N GLY A 402 -12.90 7.24 2.69
CA GLY A 402 -12.64 7.72 1.34
C GLY A 402 -12.66 9.23 1.24
N THR A 403 -12.51 9.71 0.02
CA THR A 403 -12.65 11.13 -0.33
C THR A 403 -13.65 11.31 -1.46
N ASP A 404 -14.35 12.42 -1.42
CA ASP A 404 -15.02 13.02 -2.58
C ASP A 404 -14.30 14.34 -2.95
N GLN A 405 -14.84 15.10 -3.88
CA GLN A 405 -14.23 16.38 -4.31
C GLN A 405 -14.09 17.38 -3.17
N ASP A 406 -15.04 17.37 -2.24
CA ASP A 406 -15.25 18.42 -1.26
C ASP A 406 -14.97 17.96 0.18
N ALA A 407 -14.69 16.67 0.40
CA ALA A 407 -14.53 16.14 1.75
C ALA A 407 -13.77 14.81 1.82
N ALA A 408 -13.18 14.55 2.97
CA ALA A 408 -12.91 13.21 3.46
C ALA A 408 -14.09 12.72 4.30
N TRP A 409 -14.42 11.44 4.21
CA TRP A 409 -15.56 10.86 4.89
C TRP A 409 -15.27 9.46 5.44
N ALA A 410 -16.06 9.06 6.43
CA ALA A 410 -16.11 7.71 6.93
C ALA A 410 -17.56 7.24 7.07
N VAL A 411 -17.81 6.02 6.64
CA VAL A 411 -19.11 5.36 6.77
C VAL A 411 -18.95 4.00 7.45
N ASP A 412 -19.91 3.63 8.28
CA ASP A 412 -20.02 2.29 8.84
C ASP A 412 -20.30 1.31 7.70
N ALA A 413 -19.37 0.39 7.45
CA ALA A 413 -19.40 -0.49 6.28
C ALA A 413 -20.53 -1.52 6.32
N ALA A 414 -21.12 -1.80 7.49
CA ALA A 414 -22.27 -2.70 7.61
C ALA A 414 -23.61 -2.01 7.31
N THR A 415 -23.70 -0.70 7.56
CA THR A 415 -24.99 0.02 7.51
C THR A 415 -25.02 1.19 6.54
N GLY A 416 -23.88 1.62 5.99
CA GLY A 416 -23.77 2.81 5.15
C GLY A 416 -23.97 4.13 5.90
N ARG A 417 -24.10 4.10 7.23
CA ARG A 417 -24.32 5.30 8.02
C ARG A 417 -23.03 6.11 8.12
N GLU A 418 -23.12 7.42 7.82
CA GLU A 418 -22.00 8.34 8.00
C GLU A 418 -21.54 8.33 9.47
N VAL A 419 -20.24 8.12 9.69
CA VAL A 419 -19.58 8.21 10.98
C VAL A 419 -19.08 9.63 11.18
N TRP A 420 -18.38 10.17 10.19
CA TRP A 420 -17.93 11.55 10.16
C TRP A 420 -17.71 12.03 8.72
N ARG A 421 -17.71 13.33 8.53
CA ARG A 421 -17.35 14.03 7.29
C ARG A 421 -16.58 15.29 7.60
N THR A 422 -15.43 15.46 6.96
CA THR A 422 -14.58 16.65 7.09
C THR A 422 -14.48 17.33 5.73
N VAL A 423 -15.04 18.53 5.64
CA VAL A 423 -15.02 19.32 4.42
C VAL A 423 -13.60 19.79 4.16
N LEU A 424 -13.05 19.42 3.01
CA LEU A 424 -11.74 19.87 2.52
C LEU A 424 -11.76 19.74 1.00
N ASP A 425 -11.17 20.67 0.29
CA ASP A 425 -11.03 20.57 -1.16
C ASP A 425 -9.90 19.58 -1.47
N ALA A 426 -10.29 18.34 -1.73
CA ALA A 426 -9.38 17.28 -2.14
C ALA A 426 -9.27 17.17 -3.67
N SER A 427 -9.68 18.22 -4.39
CA SER A 427 -9.70 18.25 -5.86
C SER A 427 -8.29 18.06 -6.42
N GLY A 428 -8.04 16.89 -6.99
CA GLY A 428 -6.83 16.60 -7.76
C GLY A 428 -6.12 15.28 -7.44
N GLU A 429 -6.18 14.77 -6.21
CA GLU A 429 -5.61 13.46 -5.87
C GLU A 429 -6.53 12.74 -4.89
N SER A 430 -7.11 11.66 -5.36
CA SER A 430 -8.20 10.95 -4.70
C SER A 430 -7.74 9.72 -3.91
N SER A 431 -6.43 9.56 -3.71
CA SER A 431 -5.90 8.40 -2.99
C SER A 431 -5.88 8.65 -1.49
N VAL A 432 -6.61 7.82 -0.75
CA VAL A 432 -6.51 7.76 0.71
C VAL A 432 -5.66 6.57 1.14
N MET A 433 -4.89 6.78 2.19
CA MET A 433 -4.00 5.79 2.80
C MET A 433 -4.20 5.81 4.31
N THR A 434 -3.66 4.85 5.03
CA THR A 434 -3.67 4.84 6.49
C THR A 434 -2.42 4.19 7.05
N ASP A 435 -1.93 4.72 8.18
CA ASP A 435 -0.91 4.08 9.01
C ASP A 435 -1.52 3.32 10.21
N GLY A 436 -2.83 3.12 10.20
CA GLY A 436 -3.59 2.49 11.29
C GLY A 436 -3.96 3.45 12.42
N ARG A 437 -3.43 4.68 12.42
CA ARG A 437 -3.74 5.75 13.38
C ARG A 437 -4.49 6.90 12.72
N PHE A 438 -4.05 7.27 11.53
CA PHE A 438 -4.58 8.39 10.78
C PHE A 438 -5.06 7.97 9.40
N LEU A 439 -6.07 8.66 8.89
CA LEU A 439 -6.35 8.71 7.47
C LEU A 439 -5.41 9.74 6.86
N LEU A 440 -4.61 9.31 5.90
CA LEU A 440 -3.64 10.12 5.20
C LEU A 440 -4.16 10.46 3.82
N LEU A 441 -4.04 11.72 3.42
CA LEU A 441 -4.46 12.20 2.11
C LEU A 441 -3.55 13.32 1.62
N VAL A 442 -3.48 13.48 0.31
CA VAL A 442 -2.76 14.57 -0.32
C VAL A 442 -3.76 15.68 -0.66
N ALA A 443 -3.41 16.91 -0.31
CA ALA A 443 -4.22 18.08 -0.63
C ALA A 443 -3.32 19.30 -0.87
N ARG A 444 -3.93 20.40 -1.35
CA ARG A 444 -3.22 21.67 -1.48
C ARG A 444 -3.02 22.31 -0.09
N PRO A 445 -1.89 22.97 0.16
CA PRO A 445 -1.67 23.67 1.42
C PRO A 445 -2.78 24.67 1.78
N ASP A 446 -3.25 25.44 0.81
CA ASP A 446 -4.28 26.47 1.02
C ASP A 446 -5.62 25.87 1.49
N ASP A 447 -5.99 24.70 0.95
CA ASP A 447 -7.22 24.00 1.30
C ASP A 447 -7.15 23.45 2.74
N LEU A 448 -5.95 22.98 3.15
CA LEU A 448 -5.68 22.51 4.50
C LEU A 448 -5.69 23.68 5.52
N GLU A 449 -5.14 24.83 5.14
CA GLU A 449 -5.18 26.04 5.99
C GLU A 449 -6.61 26.56 6.16
N ALA A 450 -7.45 26.42 5.15
CA ALA A 450 -8.87 26.80 5.22
C ALA A 450 -9.65 25.98 6.25
N VAL A 451 -9.25 24.75 6.52
CA VAL A 451 -9.85 23.90 7.58
C VAL A 451 -9.12 23.99 8.92
N GLY A 452 -8.21 24.95 9.06
CA GLY A 452 -7.52 25.26 10.32
C GLY A 452 -6.25 24.46 10.59
N LEU A 453 -5.72 23.71 9.62
CA LEU A 453 -4.42 23.07 9.73
C LEU A 453 -3.30 24.06 9.43
N THR A 454 -2.27 24.07 10.27
CA THR A 454 -1.01 24.73 9.93
C THR A 454 -0.15 23.76 9.16
N VAL A 455 0.19 24.10 7.91
CA VAL A 455 1.01 23.25 7.07
C VAL A 455 2.49 23.47 7.42
N GLY A 456 3.11 22.45 8.00
CA GLY A 456 4.54 22.41 8.32
C GLY A 456 5.42 22.31 7.08
N ALA A 457 6.68 22.71 7.21
CA ALA A 457 7.70 22.40 6.21
C ALA A 457 8.21 20.97 6.38
N PRO A 458 8.64 20.30 5.30
CA PRO A 458 9.29 19.00 5.41
C PRO A 458 10.63 19.12 6.15
N ALA A 459 11.01 18.10 6.88
CA ALA A 459 12.28 18.10 7.62
C ALA A 459 13.47 18.17 6.63
N GLY A 460 14.35 19.14 6.84
CA GLY A 460 15.59 19.29 6.06
C GLY A 460 15.49 20.15 4.79
N GLU A 461 14.33 20.60 4.37
CA GLU A 461 14.19 21.54 3.26
C GLU A 461 13.95 22.97 3.76
N ALA A 462 14.91 23.87 3.52
CA ALA A 462 14.83 25.30 3.88
C ALA A 462 14.47 26.20 2.69
N GLY A 463 13.94 25.64 1.59
CA GLY A 463 13.61 26.39 0.38
C GLY A 463 12.21 27.01 0.41
N PRO A 464 12.00 28.12 -0.32
CA PRO A 464 10.66 28.64 -0.56
C PRO A 464 9.85 27.61 -1.37
N ALA A 465 8.57 27.50 -1.03
CA ALA A 465 7.64 26.68 -1.80
C ALA A 465 7.59 27.16 -3.27
N PRO A 466 7.39 26.26 -4.25
CA PRO A 466 7.12 26.68 -5.60
C PRO A 466 5.84 27.54 -5.64
N ASP A 467 5.95 28.74 -6.25
CA ASP A 467 4.84 29.71 -6.35
C ASP A 467 3.83 29.35 -7.47
N ASP A 468 3.97 28.20 -8.13
CA ASP A 468 3.22 27.82 -9.33
C ASP A 468 1.91 27.05 -9.05
N GLY A 469 1.52 26.94 -7.79
CA GLY A 469 0.32 26.19 -7.37
C GLY A 469 0.48 24.66 -7.44
N SER A 470 1.68 24.16 -7.74
CA SER A 470 1.97 22.71 -7.75
C SER A 470 2.23 22.13 -6.37
N ALA A 471 2.41 22.99 -5.36
CA ALA A 471 2.68 22.55 -3.99
C ALA A 471 1.58 21.60 -3.48
N ARG A 472 2.02 20.49 -2.90
CA ARG A 472 1.18 19.48 -2.26
C ARG A 472 1.59 19.32 -0.80
N ALA A 473 0.64 18.88 0.01
CA ALA A 473 0.89 18.52 1.41
C ALA A 473 0.21 17.21 1.75
N LEU A 474 0.86 16.42 2.58
CA LEU A 474 0.27 15.27 3.23
C LEU A 474 -0.44 15.72 4.49
N ALA A 475 -1.71 15.39 4.62
CA ALA A 475 -2.54 15.68 5.78
C ALA A 475 -2.93 14.39 6.49
N ALA A 476 -3.02 14.44 7.80
CA ALA A 476 -3.48 13.37 8.67
C ALA A 476 -4.76 13.78 9.38
N LEU A 477 -5.79 12.96 9.24
CA LEU A 477 -7.05 13.05 9.95
C LEU A 477 -7.17 11.91 10.94
N ASP A 478 -7.68 12.17 12.12
CA ASP A 478 -7.99 11.14 13.12
C ASP A 478 -9.05 10.16 12.58
N LEU A 479 -8.75 8.87 12.57
CA LEU A 479 -9.64 7.83 12.00
C LEU A 479 -11.02 7.78 12.67
N GLY A 480 -11.09 8.06 13.98
CA GLY A 480 -12.35 7.96 14.73
C GLY A 480 -13.28 9.15 14.56
N THR A 481 -12.71 10.34 14.31
CA THR A 481 -13.46 11.61 14.34
C THR A 481 -13.37 12.42 13.06
N GLY A 482 -12.45 12.10 12.17
CA GLY A 482 -12.13 12.89 10.99
C GLY A 482 -11.48 14.25 11.32
N ALA A 483 -11.15 14.50 12.60
CA ALA A 483 -10.54 15.76 12.99
C ALA A 483 -9.14 15.90 12.36
N PRO A 484 -8.83 17.04 11.73
CA PRO A 484 -7.50 17.33 11.24
C PRO A 484 -6.48 17.36 12.39
N VAL A 485 -5.34 16.65 12.25
CA VAL A 485 -4.33 16.50 13.31
C VAL A 485 -3.03 17.23 12.95
N TRP A 486 -2.50 16.95 11.77
CA TRP A 486 -1.30 17.61 11.26
C TRP A 486 -1.30 17.65 9.73
N ALA A 487 -0.51 18.55 9.18
CA ALA A 487 -0.20 18.58 7.76
C ALA A 487 1.25 18.99 7.54
N THR A 488 1.89 18.38 6.54
CA THR A 488 3.28 18.66 6.17
C THR A 488 3.38 18.79 4.65
N ARG A 489 4.05 19.83 4.17
CA ARG A 489 4.35 19.96 2.74
C ARG A 489 5.16 18.78 2.26
N LEU A 490 4.84 18.28 1.08
CA LEU A 490 5.70 17.33 0.40
C LEU A 490 6.97 18.04 -0.08
N PRO A 491 8.12 17.35 -0.16
CA PRO A 491 9.31 17.88 -0.81
C PRO A 491 9.00 18.40 -2.21
N ALA A 492 9.64 19.49 -2.63
CA ALA A 492 9.37 20.14 -3.93
C ALA A 492 9.58 19.20 -5.14
N SER A 493 10.40 18.16 -4.99
CA SER A 493 10.63 17.15 -6.01
C SER A 493 9.57 16.02 -6.02
N VAL A 494 8.63 15.99 -5.06
CA VAL A 494 7.60 14.96 -4.95
C VAL A 494 6.31 15.49 -5.56
N HIS A 495 5.88 14.87 -6.66
CA HIS A 495 4.67 15.25 -7.38
C HIS A 495 3.42 14.53 -6.90
N GLY A 496 3.59 13.35 -6.30
CA GLY A 496 2.51 12.56 -5.71
C GLY A 496 3.05 11.52 -4.74
N VAL A 497 2.15 10.89 -4.00
CA VAL A 497 2.49 9.82 -3.07
C VAL A 497 1.57 8.63 -3.29
N TRP A 498 2.07 7.44 -2.96
CA TRP A 498 1.27 6.22 -2.91
C TRP A 498 1.77 5.28 -1.82
N SER A 499 0.92 4.36 -1.43
CA SER A 499 1.29 3.27 -0.53
C SER A 499 1.84 2.09 -1.32
N TRP A 500 2.95 1.54 -0.91
CA TRP A 500 3.50 0.32 -1.46
C TRP A 500 3.92 -0.62 -0.32
N GLN A 501 3.23 -1.72 -0.20
CA GLN A 501 3.34 -2.58 0.97
C GLN A 501 3.05 -1.77 2.26
N GLN A 502 4.05 -1.50 3.09
CA GLN A 502 3.93 -0.69 4.30
C GLN A 502 4.66 0.64 4.22
N ASP A 503 5.21 0.97 3.05
CA ASP A 503 5.98 2.20 2.83
C ASP A 503 5.10 3.28 2.17
N LEU A 504 5.28 4.52 2.60
CA LEU A 504 4.78 5.70 1.93
C LEU A 504 5.84 6.16 0.94
N LEU A 505 5.56 6.03 -0.34
CA LEU A 505 6.46 6.42 -1.41
C LEU A 505 6.03 7.75 -2.02
N GLY A 506 6.98 8.66 -2.19
CA GLY A 506 6.82 9.87 -2.99
C GLY A 506 7.54 9.72 -4.32
N TYR A 507 6.90 10.09 -5.41
CA TYR A 507 7.52 10.06 -6.73
C TYR A 507 7.77 11.47 -7.27
N GLY A 508 8.90 11.64 -7.93
CA GLY A 508 9.31 12.82 -8.67
C GLY A 508 9.65 12.48 -10.12
N ASP A 509 10.19 13.46 -10.85
CA ASP A 509 10.55 13.28 -12.25
C ASP A 509 11.64 12.22 -12.47
N VAL A 510 12.55 12.08 -11.53
CA VAL A 510 13.77 11.26 -11.68
C VAL A 510 14.09 10.41 -10.45
N ASP A 511 13.32 10.51 -9.40
CA ASP A 511 13.58 9.83 -8.13
C ASP A 511 12.30 9.37 -7.43
N VAL A 512 12.45 8.39 -6.55
CA VAL A 512 11.43 7.96 -5.60
C VAL A 512 11.99 8.15 -4.20
N ALA A 513 11.16 8.66 -3.32
CA ALA A 513 11.50 8.89 -1.92
C ALA A 513 10.65 8.01 -1.00
N VAL A 514 11.25 7.38 0.00
CA VAL A 514 10.52 6.77 1.13
C VAL A 514 10.28 7.84 2.17
N LEU A 515 9.02 8.08 2.52
CA LEU A 515 8.56 9.21 3.33
C LEU A 515 8.18 8.81 4.78
N ASN A 516 8.32 7.53 5.17
CA ASN A 516 8.01 7.03 6.52
C ASN A 516 9.10 6.15 7.12
#